data_c0ef81acfe52e143aafd939cc814c081
#
_entry.id   c0ef81acfe52e143aafd939cc814c081
#
_cell.length_a   1.000
_cell.length_b   1.000
_cell.length_c   1.000
_cell.angle_alpha   90.00
_cell.angle_beta   90.00
_cell.angle_gamma   90.00
#
_symmetry.space_group_name_H-M   'P 1'
#
loop_
_entity.id
_entity.type
_entity.pdbx_description
1 polymer ?
#
loop_
_entity_poly.entity_id
_entity_poly.type
_entity_poly.pdbx_seq_one_letter_code
_entity_poly.pdbx_strand_id
1 'polypeptide(L)'
;MPKHDDTLISTAGVDADVGYGAVMPPIYLSSNYSFSAFGEKRAHDYCRSGNPNRDMLVEVLSQLEQGAGGVATSSGMSACDLVLNLIEPGSLVIAPHDCYGGTWRLFTARAKQKQIEIAFVDQHDRQALAAAFARKPALLWIETPSNPLMRVVDIEALVKEAKAVASKVVVDNTFLSPALQKPLSLNADFVVHSTTKYLNGHSDVVGGAVIAANPADAEQLKWWANCTGVTGAPFDAWLTLRGLRTLNLRIERQQASAGVIAERLAQHEAVSVVHYPGLKSHPSHAIAAKQQLGFGAMLSFEIAAAPEHVRDFIAALDVFTLAESLGGTESLIAHPATMTHASMAPEARACAGIDDRLLRVSVGLEHVDDLWAALSRALAVLPAPKQRAARRLEAAK
;
A
#
# COMPACT_ATOMS: atom_id res chain seq x y z
N MET A 1 -27.37 -5.43 12.60
CA MET A 1 -26.27 -4.47 12.72
C MET A 1 -25.11 -5.03 11.93
N PRO A 2 -24.33 -4.22 11.22
CA PRO A 2 -23.12 -4.71 10.56
C PRO A 2 -22.16 -5.30 11.61
N LYS A 3 -21.42 -6.33 11.23
CA LYS A 3 -20.40 -6.94 12.11
C LYS A 3 -19.19 -5.97 12.23
N HIS A 4 -18.51 -5.99 13.37
CA HIS A 4 -17.20 -5.34 13.52
C HIS A 4 -16.14 -6.04 12.65
N ASP A 5 -15.12 -5.31 12.24
CA ASP A 5 -14.06 -5.81 11.36
C ASP A 5 -13.38 -7.08 11.92
N ASP A 6 -13.10 -7.14 13.23
CA ASP A 6 -12.52 -8.32 13.85
C ASP A 6 -13.40 -9.57 13.69
N THR A 7 -14.72 -9.40 13.78
CA THR A 7 -15.66 -10.50 13.54
C THR A 7 -15.70 -10.87 12.07
N LEU A 8 -15.71 -9.88 11.16
CA LEU A 8 -15.67 -10.12 9.72
C LEU A 8 -14.47 -10.95 9.31
N ILE A 9 -13.26 -10.52 9.70
CA ILE A 9 -12.03 -11.21 9.30
C ILE A 9 -11.89 -12.58 9.97
N SER A 10 -12.24 -12.71 11.26
CA SER A 10 -12.11 -14.00 11.97
C SER A 10 -13.09 -15.05 11.47
N THR A 11 -14.26 -14.64 10.96
CA THR A 11 -15.28 -15.54 10.40
C THR A 11 -15.22 -15.65 8.87
N ALA A 12 -14.22 -15.06 8.23
CA ALA A 12 -14.08 -15.08 6.77
C ALA A 12 -13.99 -16.52 6.24
N GLY A 13 -14.93 -16.89 5.36
CA GLY A 13 -15.02 -18.23 4.76
C GLY A 13 -15.52 -19.34 5.70
N VAL A 14 -15.89 -19.04 6.96
CA VAL A 14 -16.54 -20.01 7.84
C VAL A 14 -17.93 -20.33 7.26
N ASP A 15 -18.34 -21.61 7.36
CA ASP A 15 -19.60 -22.15 6.80
C ASP A 15 -19.69 -22.14 5.26
N ALA A 16 -18.59 -21.89 4.54
CA ALA A 16 -18.57 -21.95 3.08
C ALA A 16 -18.65 -23.38 2.52
N ASP A 17 -18.29 -24.39 3.33
CA ASP A 17 -18.36 -25.80 2.93
C ASP A 17 -19.69 -26.44 3.35
N VAL A 18 -20.68 -26.35 2.45
CA VAL A 18 -21.98 -27.00 2.69
C VAL A 18 -21.97 -28.53 2.52
N GLY A 19 -20.88 -29.10 1.97
CA GLY A 19 -20.77 -30.55 1.74
C GLY A 19 -20.32 -31.35 2.97
N TYR A 20 -19.29 -30.85 3.63
CA TYR A 20 -18.67 -31.54 4.78
C TYR A 20 -18.66 -30.70 6.07
N GLY A 21 -19.03 -29.43 6.01
CA GLY A 21 -19.06 -28.52 7.16
C GLY A 21 -17.66 -28.16 7.67
N ALA A 22 -16.66 -28.10 6.78
CA ALA A 22 -15.31 -27.69 7.17
C ALA A 22 -15.29 -26.22 7.61
N VAL A 23 -14.66 -25.93 8.76
CA VAL A 23 -14.55 -24.56 9.29
C VAL A 23 -13.69 -23.66 8.40
N MET A 24 -12.62 -24.22 7.81
CA MET A 24 -11.84 -23.53 6.76
C MET A 24 -12.46 -23.81 5.40
N PRO A 25 -12.60 -22.81 4.52
CA PRO A 25 -13.15 -23.03 3.18
C PRO A 25 -12.25 -23.96 2.36
N PRO A 26 -12.84 -24.84 1.54
CA PRO A 26 -12.10 -25.68 0.60
C PRO A 26 -11.31 -24.82 -0.42
N ILE A 27 -10.27 -25.41 -0.99
CA ILE A 27 -9.53 -24.81 -2.11
C ILE A 27 -10.09 -25.34 -3.42
N TYR A 28 -10.66 -24.46 -4.24
CA TYR A 28 -11.25 -24.80 -5.52
C TYR A 28 -10.29 -24.51 -6.66
N LEU A 29 -9.50 -25.49 -7.09
CA LEU A 29 -8.49 -25.33 -8.16
C LEU A 29 -9.05 -25.60 -9.57
N SER A 30 -10.34 -25.92 -9.71
CA SER A 30 -10.93 -26.23 -11.01
C SER A 30 -10.91 -25.02 -11.94
N SER A 31 -10.50 -25.23 -13.20
CA SER A 31 -10.58 -24.22 -14.25
C SER A 31 -11.99 -24.03 -14.83
N ASN A 32 -12.86 -25.04 -14.71
CA ASN A 32 -14.20 -25.07 -15.26
C ASN A 32 -15.18 -25.75 -14.30
N TYR A 33 -16.47 -25.49 -14.52
CA TYR A 33 -17.55 -26.00 -13.69
C TYR A 33 -18.66 -26.58 -14.56
N SER A 34 -19.31 -27.65 -14.08
CA SER A 34 -20.43 -28.28 -14.83
C SER A 34 -21.68 -27.42 -14.79
N PHE A 35 -22.39 -27.37 -15.90
CA PHE A 35 -23.73 -26.80 -15.96
C PHE A 35 -24.73 -27.77 -15.29
N SER A 36 -25.85 -27.23 -14.79
CA SER A 36 -26.93 -28.05 -14.26
C SER A 36 -27.71 -28.78 -15.37
N ALA A 37 -27.87 -28.08 -16.52
CA ALA A 37 -28.47 -28.60 -17.76
C ALA A 37 -27.95 -27.80 -18.96
N PHE A 38 -28.36 -28.18 -20.17
CA PHE A 38 -28.03 -27.45 -21.40
C PHE A 38 -28.57 -26.01 -21.32
N GLY A 39 -27.63 -25.02 -21.38
CA GLY A 39 -27.97 -23.60 -21.26
C GLY A 39 -28.16 -23.09 -19.83
N GLU A 40 -28.08 -23.94 -18.79
CA GLU A 40 -28.28 -23.58 -17.38
C GLU A 40 -26.98 -23.63 -16.64
N LYS A 41 -26.41 -22.44 -16.33
CA LYS A 41 -25.20 -22.31 -15.52
C LYS A 41 -25.49 -22.58 -14.05
N ARG A 42 -24.47 -23.07 -13.32
CA ARG A 42 -24.38 -22.96 -11.87
C ARG A 42 -23.85 -21.58 -11.47
N ALA A 43 -23.47 -21.37 -10.21
CA ALA A 43 -22.86 -20.12 -9.72
C ALA A 43 -21.59 -19.73 -10.51
N HIS A 44 -20.82 -20.73 -10.93
CA HIS A 44 -19.61 -20.58 -11.74
C HIS A 44 -19.70 -21.43 -13.01
N ASP A 45 -19.04 -20.99 -14.06
CA ASP A 45 -18.87 -21.72 -15.33
C ASP A 45 -17.38 -21.92 -15.68
N TYR A 46 -16.58 -20.88 -15.47
CA TYR A 46 -15.15 -20.88 -15.79
C TYR A 46 -14.37 -20.03 -14.79
N CYS A 47 -13.19 -20.53 -14.37
CA CYS A 47 -12.42 -19.92 -13.27
C CYS A 47 -11.95 -18.49 -13.54
N ARG A 48 -11.73 -18.09 -14.80
CA ARG A 48 -11.35 -16.70 -15.12
C ARG A 48 -12.48 -15.73 -14.79
N SER A 49 -13.73 -16.09 -15.06
CA SER A 49 -14.92 -15.25 -14.80
C SER A 49 -15.33 -15.25 -13.32
N GLY A 50 -15.12 -16.35 -12.59
CA GLY A 50 -15.48 -16.49 -11.17
C GLY A 50 -14.85 -17.71 -10.54
N ASN A 51 -14.56 -17.64 -9.22
CA ASN A 51 -14.02 -18.76 -8.45
C ASN A 51 -14.38 -18.58 -6.97
N PRO A 52 -14.85 -19.61 -6.27
CA PRO A 52 -15.31 -19.48 -4.88
C PRO A 52 -14.27 -18.85 -3.91
N ASN A 53 -12.99 -19.18 -4.05
CA ASN A 53 -11.96 -18.63 -3.18
C ASN A 53 -11.71 -17.13 -3.42
N ARG A 54 -11.72 -16.71 -4.70
CA ARG A 54 -11.62 -15.28 -5.03
C ARG A 54 -12.85 -14.51 -4.57
N ASP A 55 -14.03 -15.07 -4.77
CA ASP A 55 -15.28 -14.42 -4.40
C ASP A 55 -15.37 -14.20 -2.89
N MET A 56 -15.00 -15.20 -2.08
CA MET A 56 -14.89 -15.05 -0.63
C MET A 56 -13.90 -13.95 -0.22
N LEU A 57 -12.73 -13.89 -0.86
CA LEU A 57 -11.74 -12.85 -0.59
C LEU A 57 -12.29 -11.46 -0.93
N VAL A 58 -12.88 -11.31 -2.11
CA VAL A 58 -13.44 -10.02 -2.58
C VAL A 58 -14.62 -9.59 -1.73
N GLU A 59 -15.48 -10.51 -1.31
CA GLU A 59 -16.60 -10.23 -0.41
C GLU A 59 -16.11 -9.63 0.91
N VAL A 60 -15.13 -10.27 1.55
CA VAL A 60 -14.58 -9.78 2.84
C VAL A 60 -13.89 -8.44 2.65
N LEU A 61 -13.08 -8.26 1.60
CA LEU A 61 -12.43 -6.98 1.31
C LEU A 61 -13.44 -5.87 1.03
N SER A 62 -14.52 -6.19 0.30
CA SER A 62 -15.60 -5.22 0.04
C SER A 62 -16.29 -4.78 1.32
N GLN A 63 -16.56 -5.70 2.24
CA GLN A 63 -17.16 -5.38 3.54
C GLN A 63 -16.21 -4.54 4.40
N LEU A 64 -14.93 -4.86 4.44
CA LEU A 64 -13.91 -4.12 5.20
C LEU A 64 -13.73 -2.69 4.68
N GLU A 65 -13.68 -2.50 3.37
CA GLU A 65 -13.57 -1.19 2.73
C GLU A 65 -14.90 -0.44 2.64
N GLN A 66 -16.02 -1.06 3.03
CA GLN A 66 -17.39 -0.52 2.89
C GLN A 66 -17.77 -0.26 1.42
N GLY A 67 -17.30 -1.11 0.52
CA GLY A 67 -17.57 -1.07 -0.91
C GLY A 67 -18.72 -1.97 -1.34
N ALA A 68 -19.13 -1.83 -2.60
CA ALA A 68 -20.21 -2.59 -3.21
C ALA A 68 -19.78 -3.87 -3.94
N GLY A 69 -18.47 -4.09 -4.09
CA GLY A 69 -17.88 -5.23 -4.78
C GLY A 69 -16.54 -4.89 -5.40
N GLY A 70 -15.93 -5.86 -6.06
CA GLY A 70 -14.61 -5.66 -6.65
C GLY A 70 -14.06 -6.88 -7.35
N VAL A 71 -12.73 -6.92 -7.50
CA VAL A 71 -11.98 -7.98 -8.18
C VAL A 71 -10.68 -8.26 -7.45
N ALA A 72 -10.34 -9.55 -7.29
CA ALA A 72 -9.00 -10.00 -6.94
C ALA A 72 -8.17 -10.21 -8.22
N THR A 73 -6.98 -9.63 -8.26
CA THR A 73 -6.08 -9.62 -9.42
C THR A 73 -4.77 -10.37 -9.12
N SER A 74 -4.01 -10.69 -10.17
CA SER A 74 -2.74 -11.43 -10.07
C SER A 74 -1.61 -10.65 -9.40
N SER A 75 -1.73 -9.34 -9.23
CA SER A 75 -0.77 -8.48 -8.52
C SER A 75 -1.38 -7.10 -8.23
N GLY A 76 -0.77 -6.33 -7.32
CA GLY A 76 -1.13 -4.92 -7.12
C GLY A 76 -0.99 -4.10 -8.41
N MET A 77 0.03 -4.37 -9.23
CA MET A 77 0.20 -3.67 -10.51
C MET A 77 -0.91 -4.01 -11.52
N SER A 78 -1.41 -5.26 -11.54
CA SER A 78 -2.59 -5.61 -12.33
C SER A 78 -3.84 -4.89 -11.85
N ALA A 79 -3.96 -4.66 -10.54
CA ALA A 79 -5.06 -3.86 -9.97
C ALA A 79 -4.97 -2.39 -10.43
N CYS A 80 -3.76 -1.79 -10.38
CA CYS A 80 -3.53 -0.43 -10.86
C CYS A 80 -3.88 -0.29 -12.35
N ASP A 81 -3.43 -1.23 -13.19
CA ASP A 81 -3.69 -1.21 -14.64
C ASP A 81 -5.16 -1.45 -14.98
N LEU A 82 -5.83 -2.31 -14.20
CA LEU A 82 -7.26 -2.61 -14.40
C LEU A 82 -8.13 -1.35 -14.29
N VAL A 83 -7.85 -0.47 -13.33
CA VAL A 83 -8.61 0.77 -13.14
C VAL A 83 -8.50 1.70 -14.34
N LEU A 84 -7.36 1.72 -15.04
CA LEU A 84 -7.18 2.56 -16.22
C LEU A 84 -8.12 2.18 -17.39
N ASN A 85 -8.68 0.96 -17.40
CA ASN A 85 -9.66 0.57 -18.41
C ASN A 85 -11.07 1.15 -18.15
N LEU A 86 -11.28 1.83 -17.02
CA LEU A 86 -12.57 2.45 -16.68
C LEU A 86 -12.69 3.89 -17.19
N ILE A 87 -11.62 4.44 -17.78
CA ILE A 87 -11.60 5.79 -18.34
C ILE A 87 -11.38 5.72 -19.85
N GLU A 88 -11.85 6.73 -20.58
CA GLU A 88 -11.68 6.80 -22.03
C GLU A 88 -10.20 6.92 -22.41
N PRO A 89 -9.75 6.27 -23.49
CA PRO A 89 -8.38 6.38 -23.97
C PRO A 89 -7.97 7.84 -24.23
N GLY A 90 -6.76 8.20 -23.81
CA GLY A 90 -6.24 9.56 -23.93
C GLY A 90 -6.67 10.51 -22.81
N SER A 91 -7.50 10.07 -21.87
CA SER A 91 -7.92 10.87 -20.74
C SER A 91 -6.74 11.24 -19.82
N LEU A 92 -6.84 12.43 -19.19
CA LEU A 92 -5.88 12.87 -18.20
C LEU A 92 -6.06 12.14 -16.87
N VAL A 93 -4.96 11.61 -16.35
CA VAL A 93 -4.80 11.07 -15.00
C VAL A 93 -3.90 12.00 -14.20
N ILE A 94 -4.29 12.39 -13.01
CA ILE A 94 -3.42 13.04 -12.02
C ILE A 94 -2.93 11.98 -11.04
N ALA A 95 -1.63 11.92 -10.79
CA ALA A 95 -1.02 11.02 -9.81
C ALA A 95 0.00 11.76 -8.93
N PRO A 96 0.31 11.27 -7.71
CA PRO A 96 1.34 11.88 -6.88
C PRO A 96 2.71 11.81 -7.56
N HIS A 97 3.50 12.85 -7.42
CA HIS A 97 4.86 12.89 -7.96
C HIS A 97 5.81 11.89 -7.27
N ASP A 98 5.48 11.48 -6.06
CA ASP A 98 6.20 10.53 -5.21
C ASP A 98 5.47 9.18 -5.04
N CYS A 99 4.61 8.80 -6.01
CA CYS A 99 3.95 7.49 -5.97
C CYS A 99 4.94 6.33 -6.11
N TYR A 100 4.49 5.15 -5.73
CA TYR A 100 5.27 3.91 -5.88
C TYR A 100 5.92 3.81 -7.27
N GLY A 101 7.21 3.43 -7.31
CA GLY A 101 7.97 3.37 -8.57
C GLY A 101 7.35 2.47 -9.65
N GLY A 102 6.62 1.41 -9.25
CA GLY A 102 5.85 0.57 -10.17
C GLY A 102 4.67 1.31 -10.80
N THR A 103 3.93 2.08 -10.02
CA THR A 103 2.81 2.93 -10.49
C THR A 103 3.31 4.02 -11.43
N TRP A 104 4.39 4.70 -11.05
CA TRP A 104 5.05 5.69 -11.91
C TRP A 104 5.47 5.09 -13.25
N ARG A 105 6.11 3.93 -13.24
CA ARG A 105 6.54 3.21 -14.45
C ARG A 105 5.37 2.82 -15.33
N LEU A 106 4.29 2.29 -14.74
CA LEU A 106 3.07 1.89 -15.46
C LEU A 106 2.44 3.10 -16.16
N PHE A 107 2.18 4.17 -15.42
CA PHE A 107 1.51 5.35 -15.95
C PHE A 107 2.35 6.05 -17.03
N THR A 108 3.66 6.13 -16.83
CA THR A 108 4.60 6.65 -17.86
C THR A 108 4.57 5.78 -19.13
N ALA A 109 4.52 4.45 -19.00
CA ALA A 109 4.44 3.53 -20.13
C ALA A 109 3.11 3.68 -20.89
N ARG A 110 1.97 3.76 -20.17
CA ARG A 110 0.64 3.97 -20.74
C ARG A 110 0.52 5.33 -21.44
N ALA A 111 1.15 6.37 -20.88
CA ALA A 111 1.21 7.69 -21.50
C ALA A 111 2.05 7.69 -22.81
N LYS A 112 3.20 6.99 -22.83
CA LYS A 112 4.00 6.83 -24.05
C LYS A 112 3.23 6.12 -25.18
N GLN A 113 2.33 5.19 -24.81
CA GLN A 113 1.42 4.51 -25.74
C GLN A 113 0.19 5.33 -26.09
N LYS A 114 0.04 6.55 -25.60
CA LYS A 114 -1.12 7.45 -25.80
C LYS A 114 -2.45 6.85 -25.28
N GLN A 115 -2.38 5.94 -24.34
CA GLN A 115 -3.57 5.36 -23.71
C GLN A 115 -4.13 6.26 -22.62
N ILE A 116 -3.25 7.05 -21.98
CA ILE A 116 -3.61 8.11 -21.04
C ILE A 116 -2.74 9.34 -21.29
N GLU A 117 -3.16 10.48 -20.79
CA GLU A 117 -2.29 11.59 -20.46
C GLU A 117 -1.98 11.52 -18.95
N ILE A 118 -0.75 11.80 -18.53
CA ILE A 118 -0.35 11.74 -17.11
C ILE A 118 0.20 13.07 -16.63
N ALA A 119 -0.25 13.52 -15.46
CA ALA A 119 0.32 14.64 -14.71
C ALA A 119 0.72 14.15 -13.31
N PHE A 120 2.04 14.08 -13.08
CA PHE A 120 2.57 13.83 -11.74
C PHE A 120 2.63 15.15 -10.98
N VAL A 121 1.92 15.25 -9.84
CA VAL A 121 1.72 16.51 -9.10
C VAL A 121 2.04 16.28 -7.62
N ASP A 122 2.71 17.24 -6.99
CA ASP A 122 2.75 17.27 -5.53
C ASP A 122 1.34 17.57 -5.01
N GLN A 123 0.70 16.58 -4.41
CA GLN A 123 -0.67 16.71 -3.92
C GLN A 123 -0.79 17.56 -2.64
N HIS A 124 0.32 18.07 -2.10
CA HIS A 124 0.34 19.12 -1.08
C HIS A 124 0.44 20.53 -1.69
N ASP A 125 0.90 20.66 -2.94
CA ASP A 125 0.94 21.95 -3.65
C ASP A 125 -0.44 22.29 -4.21
N ARG A 126 -1.14 23.18 -3.49
CA ARG A 126 -2.49 23.63 -3.84
C ARG A 126 -2.58 24.33 -5.19
N GLN A 127 -1.52 25.06 -5.59
CA GLN A 127 -1.48 25.76 -6.86
C GLN A 127 -1.29 24.77 -8.03
N ALA A 128 -0.37 23.83 -7.89
CA ALA A 128 -0.14 22.78 -8.89
C ALA A 128 -1.38 21.90 -9.07
N LEU A 129 -2.05 21.50 -7.96
CA LEU A 129 -3.30 20.76 -8.01
C LEU A 129 -4.41 21.52 -8.72
N ALA A 130 -4.63 22.79 -8.38
CA ALA A 130 -5.66 23.62 -9.03
C ALA A 130 -5.43 23.74 -10.53
N ALA A 131 -4.17 23.94 -10.97
CA ALA A 131 -3.80 23.97 -12.37
C ALA A 131 -4.07 22.61 -13.08
N ALA A 132 -3.80 21.50 -12.40
CA ALA A 132 -4.06 20.17 -12.94
C ALA A 132 -5.58 19.89 -13.04
N PHE A 133 -6.38 20.23 -12.03
CA PHE A 133 -7.84 20.09 -12.06
C PHE A 133 -8.53 20.97 -13.11
N ALA A 134 -7.98 22.16 -13.41
CA ALA A 134 -8.49 23.02 -14.49
C ALA A 134 -8.46 22.32 -15.87
N ARG A 135 -7.62 21.30 -16.05
CA ARG A 135 -7.54 20.47 -17.25
C ARG A 135 -8.60 19.34 -17.30
N LYS A 136 -9.49 19.25 -16.28
CA LYS A 136 -10.58 18.26 -16.17
C LYS A 136 -10.09 16.81 -16.28
N PRO A 137 -9.27 16.32 -15.35
CA PRO A 137 -8.81 14.93 -15.36
C PRO A 137 -9.99 13.95 -15.24
N ALA A 138 -9.90 12.83 -15.92
CA ALA A 138 -10.86 11.73 -15.75
C ALA A 138 -10.63 10.96 -14.45
N LEU A 139 -9.37 10.92 -13.98
CA LEU A 139 -8.97 10.16 -12.81
C LEU A 139 -7.99 10.93 -11.94
N LEU A 140 -8.25 10.96 -10.65
CA LEU A 140 -7.29 11.33 -9.61
C LEU A 140 -6.82 10.06 -8.91
N TRP A 141 -5.52 9.79 -8.96
CA TRP A 141 -4.86 8.73 -8.20
C TRP A 141 -4.25 9.32 -6.93
N ILE A 142 -4.57 8.72 -5.80
CA ILE A 142 -4.03 9.07 -4.47
C ILE A 142 -3.27 7.85 -3.95
N GLU A 143 -2.08 8.05 -3.41
CA GLU A 143 -1.34 7.07 -2.62
C GLU A 143 -1.01 7.71 -1.27
N THR A 144 -1.59 7.19 -0.19
CA THR A 144 -1.45 7.81 1.14
C THR A 144 -1.60 6.78 2.27
N PRO A 145 -0.57 6.67 3.15
CA PRO A 145 0.75 7.32 3.10
C PRO A 145 1.55 6.97 1.85
N SER A 146 2.35 7.91 1.34
CA SER A 146 3.17 7.69 0.15
C SER A 146 4.42 6.85 0.46
N ASN A 147 4.97 6.22 -0.56
CA ASN A 147 6.20 5.43 -0.48
C ASN A 147 7.34 6.18 -1.21
N PRO A 148 8.48 6.53 -0.57
CA PRO A 148 8.93 6.02 0.74
C PRO A 148 8.78 7.01 1.90
N LEU A 149 8.31 8.23 1.70
CA LEU A 149 8.40 9.34 2.68
C LEU A 149 7.21 9.42 3.62
N MET A 150 6.26 8.49 3.55
CA MET A 150 5.09 8.45 4.45
C MET A 150 4.28 9.75 4.46
N ARG A 151 4.26 10.51 3.37
CA ARG A 151 3.44 11.73 3.25
C ARG A 151 1.97 11.37 3.25
N VAL A 152 1.16 12.13 3.97
CA VAL A 152 -0.29 11.89 4.07
C VAL A 152 -1.03 13.10 3.53
N VAL A 153 -1.94 12.86 2.58
CA VAL A 153 -2.82 13.86 2.00
C VAL A 153 -4.24 13.72 2.57
N ASP A 154 -5.00 14.82 2.60
CA ASP A 154 -6.41 14.82 3.02
C ASP A 154 -7.27 14.25 1.88
N ILE A 155 -7.66 12.98 2.03
CA ILE A 155 -8.46 12.25 1.03
C ILE A 155 -9.79 12.95 0.79
N GLU A 156 -10.49 13.35 1.85
CA GLU A 156 -11.82 13.98 1.74
C GLU A 156 -11.76 15.31 0.96
N ALA A 157 -10.74 16.12 1.24
CA ALA A 157 -10.51 17.38 0.53
C ALA A 157 -10.21 17.14 -0.96
N LEU A 158 -9.32 16.20 -1.30
CA LEU A 158 -8.99 15.87 -2.68
C LEU A 158 -10.18 15.27 -3.44
N VAL A 159 -10.94 14.39 -2.81
CA VAL A 159 -12.18 13.83 -3.37
C VAL A 159 -13.17 14.93 -3.73
N LYS A 160 -13.38 15.89 -2.82
CA LYS A 160 -14.29 17.02 -3.06
C LYS A 160 -13.89 17.84 -4.29
N GLU A 161 -12.60 18.10 -4.47
CA GLU A 161 -12.08 18.84 -5.63
C GLU A 161 -12.20 18.03 -6.92
N ALA A 162 -11.86 16.74 -6.89
CA ALA A 162 -12.00 15.85 -8.02
C ALA A 162 -13.46 15.72 -8.49
N LYS A 163 -14.39 15.57 -7.56
CA LYS A 163 -15.83 15.49 -7.87
C LYS A 163 -16.38 16.78 -8.49
N ALA A 164 -15.84 17.94 -8.12
CA ALA A 164 -16.26 19.23 -8.70
C ALA A 164 -15.96 19.33 -10.22
N VAL A 165 -15.02 18.52 -10.73
CA VAL A 165 -14.69 18.43 -12.17
C VAL A 165 -15.08 17.09 -12.79
N ALA A 166 -15.95 16.31 -12.12
CA ALA A 166 -16.42 14.98 -12.53
C ALA A 166 -15.28 13.94 -12.69
N SER A 167 -14.16 14.09 -11.98
CA SER A 167 -13.07 13.12 -11.93
C SER A 167 -13.41 11.96 -11.00
N LYS A 168 -13.13 10.73 -11.41
CA LYS A 168 -13.12 9.57 -10.52
C LYS A 168 -11.88 9.61 -9.60
N VAL A 169 -12.02 9.02 -8.43
CA VAL A 169 -10.92 8.99 -7.44
C VAL A 169 -10.57 7.56 -7.07
N VAL A 170 -9.30 7.23 -7.18
CA VAL A 170 -8.70 5.97 -6.73
C VAL A 170 -7.76 6.25 -5.58
N VAL A 171 -7.84 5.44 -4.54
CA VAL A 171 -6.88 5.49 -3.43
C VAL A 171 -6.15 4.16 -3.34
N ASP A 172 -4.84 4.18 -3.47
CA ASP A 172 -3.99 3.05 -3.09
C ASP A 172 -3.85 3.02 -1.56
N ASN A 173 -4.54 2.05 -0.94
CA ASN A 173 -4.61 1.87 0.50
C ASN A 173 -3.71 0.73 1.00
N THR A 174 -2.69 0.38 0.23
CA THR A 174 -1.80 -0.76 0.50
C THR A 174 -1.08 -0.64 1.84
N PHE A 175 -0.63 0.57 2.24
CA PHE A 175 0.18 0.78 3.44
C PHE A 175 -0.60 0.70 4.75
N LEU A 176 -1.85 1.14 4.75
CA LEU A 176 -2.68 1.15 5.96
C LEU A 176 -3.67 -0.02 6.00
N SER A 177 -4.04 -0.57 4.85
CA SER A 177 -5.10 -1.55 4.73
C SER A 177 -6.45 -1.04 5.29
N PRO A 178 -7.56 -1.77 5.11
CA PRO A 178 -8.84 -1.38 5.71
C PRO A 178 -8.83 -1.41 7.25
N ALA A 179 -7.80 -1.98 7.87
CA ALA A 179 -7.65 -1.96 9.32
C ALA A 179 -7.44 -0.55 9.88
N LEU A 180 -6.75 0.32 9.13
CA LEU A 180 -6.38 1.66 9.61
C LEU A 180 -6.94 2.80 8.76
N GLN A 181 -7.38 2.55 7.53
CA GLN A 181 -7.95 3.58 6.66
C GLN A 181 -8.99 2.98 5.72
N LYS A 182 -10.11 3.68 5.54
CA LYS A 182 -11.23 3.24 4.67
C LYS A 182 -11.58 4.35 3.67
N PRO A 183 -10.87 4.44 2.55
CA PRO A 183 -11.05 5.56 1.60
C PRO A 183 -12.45 5.65 0.99
N LEU A 184 -13.18 4.53 0.83
CA LEU A 184 -14.54 4.57 0.30
C LEU A 184 -15.49 5.29 1.26
N SER A 185 -15.27 5.22 2.59
CA SER A 185 -16.02 5.99 3.56
C SER A 185 -15.74 7.51 3.48
N LEU A 186 -14.64 7.90 2.83
CA LEU A 186 -14.26 9.28 2.53
C LEU A 186 -14.66 9.69 1.10
N ASN A 187 -15.62 8.96 0.49
CA ASN A 187 -16.18 9.18 -0.84
C ASN A 187 -15.22 8.98 -2.03
N ALA A 188 -14.14 8.23 -1.89
CA ALA A 188 -13.39 7.72 -3.04
C ALA A 188 -14.27 6.79 -3.88
N ASP A 189 -13.97 6.65 -5.19
CA ASP A 189 -14.71 5.73 -6.07
C ASP A 189 -14.15 4.32 -6.03
N PHE A 190 -12.83 4.21 -5.89
CA PHE A 190 -12.12 2.92 -5.88
C PHE A 190 -11.02 2.91 -4.83
N VAL A 191 -10.79 1.73 -4.30
CA VAL A 191 -9.60 1.42 -3.50
C VAL A 191 -8.82 0.32 -4.19
N VAL A 192 -7.51 0.52 -4.29
CA VAL A 192 -6.56 -0.47 -4.80
C VAL A 192 -5.71 -0.99 -3.64
N HIS A 193 -5.45 -2.28 -3.68
CA HIS A 193 -4.51 -2.95 -2.77
C HIS A 193 -3.51 -3.81 -3.54
N SER A 194 -2.26 -3.75 -3.14
CA SER A 194 -1.38 -4.91 -3.26
C SER A 194 -1.69 -5.86 -2.10
N THR A 195 -2.44 -6.91 -2.35
CA THR A 195 -2.74 -7.91 -1.31
C THR A 195 -1.50 -8.67 -0.85
N THR A 196 -0.42 -8.60 -1.63
CA THR A 196 0.93 -9.08 -1.32
C THR A 196 1.43 -8.60 0.05
N LYS A 197 0.97 -7.43 0.52
CA LYS A 197 1.47 -6.72 1.69
C LYS A 197 0.70 -7.14 2.95
N TYR A 198 0.24 -6.21 3.75
CA TYR A 198 -0.44 -6.47 5.02
C TYR A 198 -1.65 -7.41 4.93
N LEU A 199 -2.40 -7.39 3.82
CA LEU A 199 -3.60 -8.22 3.68
C LEU A 199 -3.25 -9.70 3.73
N ASN A 200 -2.26 -10.15 2.96
CA ASN A 200 -1.70 -11.49 3.06
C ASN A 200 -0.82 -11.63 4.31
N GLY A 201 0.17 -10.75 4.46
CA GLY A 201 0.99 -10.56 5.66
C GLY A 201 2.00 -11.66 5.98
N HIS A 202 2.29 -12.57 5.05
CA HIS A 202 3.17 -13.73 5.28
C HIS A 202 4.26 -13.90 4.20
N SER A 203 4.47 -12.91 3.34
CA SER A 203 5.54 -12.87 2.32
C SER A 203 5.57 -14.04 1.33
N ASP A 204 4.43 -14.72 1.12
CA ASP A 204 4.30 -15.95 0.33
C ASP A 204 3.29 -15.85 -0.83
N VAL A 205 2.68 -14.68 -1.06
CA VAL A 205 1.71 -14.42 -2.14
C VAL A 205 2.02 -13.12 -2.86
N VAL A 206 1.89 -13.12 -4.18
CA VAL A 206 1.77 -11.90 -5.00
C VAL A 206 0.33 -11.79 -5.49
N GLY A 207 -0.34 -10.71 -5.11
CA GLY A 207 -1.74 -10.50 -5.47
C GLY A 207 -2.14 -9.04 -5.39
N GLY A 208 -3.35 -8.74 -5.86
CA GLY A 208 -3.95 -7.41 -5.79
C GLY A 208 -5.47 -7.48 -5.67
N ALA A 209 -6.06 -6.35 -5.37
CA ALA A 209 -7.51 -6.19 -5.39
C ALA A 209 -7.90 -4.76 -5.75
N VAL A 210 -9.06 -4.63 -6.39
CA VAL A 210 -9.75 -3.34 -6.59
C VAL A 210 -11.14 -3.48 -6.00
N ILE A 211 -11.53 -2.55 -5.13
CA ILE A 211 -12.86 -2.46 -4.54
C ILE A 211 -13.51 -1.16 -5.02
N ALA A 212 -14.75 -1.26 -5.49
CA ALA A 212 -15.54 -0.12 -5.97
C ALA A 212 -16.58 0.31 -4.94
N ALA A 213 -16.85 1.62 -4.88
CA ALA A 213 -17.85 2.20 -4.00
C ALA A 213 -19.30 1.87 -4.43
N ASN A 214 -19.55 1.61 -5.70
CA ASN A 214 -20.90 1.35 -6.24
C ASN A 214 -20.94 0.08 -7.09
N PRO A 215 -22.15 -0.55 -7.24
CA PRO A 215 -22.31 -1.81 -7.95
C PRO A 215 -21.97 -1.72 -9.45
N ALA A 216 -22.28 -0.61 -10.12
CA ALA A 216 -22.05 -0.46 -11.55
C ALA A 216 -20.56 -0.46 -11.89
N ASP A 217 -19.76 0.26 -11.11
CA ASP A 217 -18.30 0.28 -11.25
C ASP A 217 -17.70 -1.11 -10.90
N ALA A 218 -18.25 -1.81 -9.89
CA ALA A 218 -17.82 -3.18 -9.57
C ALA A 218 -18.07 -4.17 -10.70
N GLU A 219 -19.21 -4.09 -11.38
CA GLU A 219 -19.51 -4.92 -12.55
C GLU A 219 -18.60 -4.60 -13.75
N GLN A 220 -18.28 -3.32 -13.99
CA GLN A 220 -17.32 -2.94 -15.02
C GLN A 220 -15.92 -3.49 -14.72
N LEU A 221 -15.46 -3.44 -13.46
CA LEU A 221 -14.19 -4.05 -13.05
C LEU A 221 -14.16 -5.55 -13.33
N LYS A 222 -15.24 -6.28 -12.98
CA LYS A 222 -15.36 -7.73 -13.25
C LYS A 222 -15.32 -8.02 -14.75
N TRP A 223 -16.03 -7.22 -15.54
CA TRP A 223 -16.04 -7.37 -16.99
C TRP A 223 -14.64 -7.20 -17.59
N TRP A 224 -13.95 -6.10 -17.23
CA TRP A 224 -12.59 -5.83 -17.69
C TRP A 224 -11.59 -6.87 -17.22
N ALA A 225 -11.67 -7.30 -15.95
CA ALA A 225 -10.80 -8.35 -15.42
C ALA A 225 -10.96 -9.67 -16.19
N ASN A 226 -12.20 -10.07 -16.52
CA ASN A 226 -12.46 -11.23 -17.36
C ASN A 226 -11.96 -11.05 -18.79
N CYS A 227 -12.14 -9.87 -19.38
CA CYS A 227 -11.74 -9.54 -20.74
C CYS A 227 -10.21 -9.58 -20.91
N THR A 228 -9.49 -8.95 -19.99
CA THR A 228 -8.02 -8.87 -20.02
C THR A 228 -7.31 -10.05 -19.37
N GLY A 229 -8.05 -10.87 -18.60
CA GLY A 229 -7.51 -12.04 -17.92
C GLY A 229 -6.69 -11.74 -16.65
N VAL A 230 -6.77 -10.54 -16.09
CA VAL A 230 -6.02 -10.13 -14.88
C VAL A 230 -6.69 -10.63 -13.60
N THR A 231 -6.83 -11.92 -13.45
CA THR A 231 -7.48 -12.56 -12.30
C THR A 231 -6.45 -13.18 -11.35
N GLY A 232 -6.68 -13.13 -10.03
CA GLY A 232 -5.86 -13.79 -9.03
C GLY A 232 -5.98 -15.33 -9.10
N ALA A 233 -4.95 -16.03 -8.68
CA ALA A 233 -5.00 -17.49 -8.53
C ALA A 233 -5.90 -17.88 -7.35
N PRO A 234 -6.67 -18.99 -7.43
CA PRO A 234 -7.51 -19.44 -6.33
C PRO A 234 -6.75 -19.77 -5.04
N PHE A 235 -5.57 -20.36 -5.16
CA PHE A 235 -4.72 -20.71 -4.02
C PHE A 235 -4.19 -19.47 -3.32
N ASP A 236 -3.73 -18.48 -4.07
CA ASP A 236 -3.24 -17.20 -3.54
C ASP A 236 -4.38 -16.42 -2.86
N ALA A 237 -5.60 -16.47 -3.43
CA ALA A 237 -6.78 -15.88 -2.82
C ALA A 237 -7.14 -16.57 -1.48
N TRP A 238 -7.00 -17.89 -1.40
CA TRP A 238 -7.23 -18.66 -0.19
C TRP A 238 -6.16 -18.34 0.88
N LEU A 239 -4.88 -18.26 0.51
CA LEU A 239 -3.80 -17.84 1.42
C LEU A 239 -4.03 -16.42 1.93
N THR A 240 -4.41 -15.50 1.04
CA THR A 240 -4.72 -14.11 1.43
C THR A 240 -5.91 -14.06 2.40
N LEU A 241 -6.98 -14.83 2.13
CA LEU A 241 -8.12 -14.93 3.04
C LEU A 241 -7.70 -15.45 4.41
N ARG A 242 -6.81 -16.45 4.44
CA ARG A 242 -6.23 -16.97 5.69
C ARG A 242 -5.40 -15.91 6.41
N GLY A 243 -4.59 -15.14 5.68
CA GLY A 243 -3.78 -14.04 6.21
C GLY A 243 -4.65 -12.92 6.81
N LEU A 244 -5.75 -12.57 6.15
CA LEU A 244 -6.73 -11.58 6.62
C LEU A 244 -7.26 -11.89 8.02
N ARG A 245 -7.44 -13.15 8.38
CA ARG A 245 -8.02 -13.56 9.68
C ARG A 245 -7.21 -13.07 10.89
N THR A 246 -5.97 -12.64 10.69
CA THR A 246 -5.10 -12.07 11.73
C THR A 246 -4.65 -10.64 11.41
N LEU A 247 -5.27 -9.98 10.44
CA LEU A 247 -4.84 -8.66 9.97
C LEU A 247 -4.75 -7.64 11.12
N ASN A 248 -5.83 -7.46 11.85
CA ASN A 248 -5.90 -6.43 12.89
C ASN A 248 -4.90 -6.69 14.02
N LEU A 249 -4.75 -7.94 14.46
CA LEU A 249 -3.76 -8.33 15.49
C LEU A 249 -2.32 -8.04 15.03
N ARG A 250 -2.00 -8.34 13.76
CA ARG A 250 -0.67 -8.06 13.20
C ARG A 250 -0.41 -6.56 13.12
N ILE A 251 -1.35 -5.80 12.55
CA ILE A 251 -1.24 -4.35 12.40
C ILE A 251 -1.12 -3.66 13.76
N GLU A 252 -1.93 -4.03 14.75
CA GLU A 252 -1.85 -3.48 16.10
C GLU A 252 -0.46 -3.66 16.70
N ARG A 253 0.08 -4.87 16.64
CA ARG A 253 1.41 -5.17 17.16
C ARG A 253 2.51 -4.44 16.39
N GLN A 254 2.46 -4.48 15.06
CA GLN A 254 3.46 -3.87 14.20
C GLN A 254 3.51 -2.35 14.35
N GLN A 255 2.35 -1.68 14.37
CA GLN A 255 2.32 -0.22 14.53
C GLN A 255 2.76 0.23 15.94
N ALA A 256 2.44 -0.53 16.98
CA ALA A 256 2.93 -0.22 18.32
C ALA A 256 4.47 -0.26 18.36
N SER A 257 5.08 -1.29 17.78
CA SER A 257 6.54 -1.39 17.65
C SER A 257 7.12 -0.27 16.78
N ALA A 258 6.47 0.06 15.65
CA ALA A 258 6.91 1.14 14.75
C ALA A 258 6.91 2.51 15.43
N GLY A 259 5.91 2.80 16.25
CA GLY A 259 5.84 4.04 17.04
C GLY A 259 7.03 4.18 17.98
N VAL A 260 7.32 3.13 18.76
CA VAL A 260 8.48 3.12 19.68
C VAL A 260 9.81 3.29 18.92
N ILE A 261 9.96 2.58 17.78
CA ILE A 261 11.18 2.69 16.95
C ILE A 261 11.31 4.10 16.38
N ALA A 262 10.23 4.69 15.85
CA ALA A 262 10.24 6.03 15.29
C ALA A 262 10.63 7.09 16.32
N GLU A 263 10.11 7.01 17.56
CA GLU A 263 10.46 7.91 18.65
C GLU A 263 11.93 7.79 19.06
N ARG A 264 12.44 6.56 19.18
CA ARG A 264 13.85 6.31 19.51
C ARG A 264 14.79 6.78 18.39
N LEU A 265 14.46 6.54 17.12
CA LEU A 265 15.22 7.04 15.96
C LEU A 265 15.23 8.58 15.91
N ALA A 266 14.11 9.23 16.17
CA ALA A 266 14.01 10.70 16.15
C ALA A 266 14.88 11.39 17.24
N GLN A 267 15.22 10.66 18.29
CA GLN A 267 16.10 11.14 19.37
C GLN A 267 17.57 10.75 19.16
N HIS A 268 17.88 9.91 18.17
CA HIS A 268 19.22 9.36 17.97
C HIS A 268 20.10 10.30 17.15
N GLU A 269 21.32 10.60 17.64
CA GLU A 269 22.25 11.56 17.01
C GLU A 269 22.73 11.17 15.61
N ALA A 270 22.75 9.87 15.28
CA ALA A 270 23.13 9.38 13.97
C ALA A 270 21.97 9.37 12.96
N VAL A 271 20.80 9.90 13.32
CA VAL A 271 19.62 10.04 12.46
C VAL A 271 19.33 11.53 12.24
N SER A 272 19.18 11.94 10.98
CA SER A 272 18.87 13.33 10.62
C SER A 272 17.37 13.62 10.52
N VAL A 273 16.62 12.68 9.98
CA VAL A 273 15.16 12.82 9.77
C VAL A 273 14.49 11.46 9.96
N VAL A 274 13.27 11.46 10.52
CA VAL A 274 12.38 10.31 10.59
C VAL A 274 11.04 10.66 9.94
N HIS A 275 10.64 9.88 8.97
CA HIS A 275 9.36 9.98 8.28
C HIS A 275 8.39 8.94 8.86
N TYR A 276 7.55 9.34 9.78
CA TYR A 276 6.51 8.52 10.39
C TYR A 276 5.33 9.40 10.81
N PRO A 277 4.12 9.19 10.26
CA PRO A 277 2.99 10.08 10.53
C PRO A 277 2.55 10.12 12.00
N GLY A 278 2.92 9.12 12.80
CA GLY A 278 2.66 9.09 14.25
C GLY A 278 3.49 10.08 15.06
N LEU A 279 4.61 10.57 14.55
CA LEU A 279 5.39 11.61 15.22
C LEU A 279 4.68 12.97 15.08
N LYS A 280 4.54 13.70 16.20
CA LYS A 280 3.96 15.07 16.19
C LYS A 280 4.73 16.06 15.31
N SER A 281 6.02 15.80 15.08
CA SER A 281 6.87 16.60 14.19
C SER A 281 6.67 16.31 12.70
N HIS A 282 5.94 15.25 12.36
CA HIS A 282 5.67 14.92 10.95
C HIS A 282 4.72 15.95 10.33
N PRO A 283 5.02 16.51 9.14
CA PRO A 283 4.22 17.58 8.54
C PRO A 283 2.73 17.23 8.36
N SER A 284 2.44 15.97 8.06
CA SER A 284 1.06 15.50 7.85
C SER A 284 0.42 14.84 9.08
N HIS A 285 1.02 14.96 10.29
CA HIS A 285 0.51 14.30 11.50
C HIS A 285 -0.97 14.63 11.77
N ALA A 286 -1.34 15.91 11.69
CA ALA A 286 -2.71 16.34 11.95
C ALA A 286 -3.73 15.74 10.97
N ILE A 287 -3.35 15.61 9.68
CA ILE A 287 -4.20 14.97 8.65
C ILE A 287 -4.31 13.47 8.95
N ALA A 288 -3.20 12.81 9.22
CA ALA A 288 -3.18 11.39 9.58
C ALA A 288 -4.05 11.11 10.81
N ALA A 289 -3.91 11.87 11.88
CA ALA A 289 -4.70 11.72 13.11
C ALA A 289 -6.20 11.97 12.91
N LYS A 290 -6.59 12.79 11.91
CA LYS A 290 -7.99 13.05 11.56
C LYS A 290 -8.65 11.90 10.80
N GLN A 291 -7.95 11.32 9.80
CA GLN A 291 -8.57 10.42 8.82
C GLN A 291 -8.22 8.93 9.00
N GLN A 292 -7.19 8.62 9.80
CA GLN A 292 -6.70 7.27 9.99
C GLN A 292 -7.00 6.76 11.40
N LEU A 293 -7.20 5.46 11.55
CA LEU A 293 -7.39 4.80 12.85
C LEU A 293 -6.05 4.48 13.55
N GLY A 294 -4.94 4.74 12.86
CA GLY A 294 -3.59 4.55 13.34
C GLY A 294 -2.59 4.97 12.27
N PHE A 295 -1.30 4.91 12.59
CA PHE A 295 -0.24 5.48 11.75
C PHE A 295 0.53 4.42 10.94
N GLY A 296 0.15 3.14 11.08
CA GLY A 296 0.75 2.03 10.37
C GLY A 296 2.12 1.59 10.91
N ALA A 297 2.73 0.64 10.20
CA ALA A 297 3.98 0.02 10.61
C ALA A 297 5.13 0.27 9.62
N MET A 298 4.94 1.20 8.69
CA MET A 298 5.99 1.68 7.79
C MET A 298 6.58 2.98 8.32
N LEU A 299 7.90 3.06 8.30
CA LEU A 299 8.61 4.30 8.57
C LEU A 299 9.83 4.40 7.66
N SER A 300 10.33 5.61 7.45
CA SER A 300 11.62 5.83 6.82
C SER A 300 12.45 6.78 7.65
N PHE A 301 13.77 6.69 7.51
CA PHE A 301 14.68 7.61 8.18
C PHE A 301 15.94 7.83 7.35
N GLU A 302 16.59 8.96 7.58
CA GLU A 302 17.87 9.30 6.97
C GLU A 302 18.97 9.23 8.01
N ILE A 303 20.08 8.55 7.67
CA ILE A 303 21.27 8.57 8.50
C ILE A 303 21.94 9.96 8.44
N ALA A 304 22.51 10.41 9.57
CA ALA A 304 23.24 11.68 9.63
C ALA A 304 24.68 11.59 9.07
N ALA A 305 25.08 10.42 8.57
CA ALA A 305 26.35 10.17 7.90
C ALA A 305 26.23 10.38 6.38
N ALA A 306 27.36 10.35 5.67
CA ALA A 306 27.37 10.42 4.21
C ALA A 306 26.82 9.13 3.57
N PRO A 307 26.30 9.20 2.32
CA PRO A 307 25.62 8.06 1.66
C PRO A 307 26.44 6.76 1.59
N GLU A 308 27.76 6.85 1.48
CA GLU A 308 28.66 5.70 1.45
C GLU A 308 28.57 4.81 2.69
N HIS A 309 28.16 5.35 3.84
CA HIS A 309 27.98 4.63 5.10
C HIS A 309 26.67 3.85 5.21
N VAL A 310 25.74 4.02 4.27
CA VAL A 310 24.51 3.21 4.20
C VAL A 310 24.83 1.72 4.10
N ARG A 311 25.89 1.37 3.36
CA ARG A 311 26.37 -0.02 3.26
C ARG A 311 26.80 -0.58 4.60
N ASP A 312 27.58 0.19 5.37
CA ASP A 312 28.13 -0.23 6.68
C ASP A 312 26.99 -0.42 7.68
N PHE A 313 26.03 0.53 7.69
CA PHE A 313 24.84 0.42 8.50
C PHE A 313 24.04 -0.86 8.19
N ILE A 314 23.73 -1.12 6.90
CA ILE A 314 22.97 -2.30 6.49
C ILE A 314 23.69 -3.60 6.84
N ALA A 315 25.01 -3.65 6.63
CA ALA A 315 25.84 -4.83 6.93
C ALA A 315 25.90 -5.17 8.43
N ALA A 316 25.65 -4.20 9.31
CA ALA A 316 25.62 -4.38 10.76
C ALA A 316 24.27 -4.84 11.32
N LEU A 317 23.22 -4.92 10.48
CA LEU A 317 21.91 -5.41 10.90
C LEU A 317 21.88 -6.95 10.94
N ASP A 318 21.29 -7.49 12.00
CA ASP A 318 21.18 -8.94 12.24
C ASP A 318 19.74 -9.43 12.41
N VAL A 319 18.75 -8.53 12.55
CA VAL A 319 17.34 -8.87 12.67
C VAL A 319 16.55 -8.42 11.43
N PHE A 320 16.89 -7.26 10.88
CA PHE A 320 16.22 -6.75 9.68
C PHE A 320 16.78 -7.39 8.43
N THR A 321 15.91 -7.91 7.58
CA THR A 321 16.30 -8.44 6.27
C THR A 321 16.32 -7.32 5.22
N LEU A 322 17.45 -7.16 4.52
CA LEU A 322 17.52 -6.27 3.35
C LEU A 322 16.75 -6.90 2.19
N ALA A 323 15.55 -6.42 1.96
CA ALA A 323 14.67 -6.92 0.90
C ALA A 323 13.67 -5.86 0.44
N GLU A 324 13.16 -6.06 -0.77
CA GLU A 324 11.96 -5.37 -1.23
C GLU A 324 10.72 -5.93 -0.54
N SER A 325 9.57 -5.33 -0.77
CA SER A 325 8.30 -5.64 -0.15
C SER A 325 8.13 -5.00 1.23
N LEU A 326 7.06 -5.37 1.94
CA LEU A 326 6.67 -4.84 3.25
C LEU A 326 5.45 -5.60 3.80
N GLY A 327 5.15 -5.40 5.07
CA GLY A 327 3.89 -5.83 5.66
C GLY A 327 3.82 -7.31 6.01
N GLY A 328 4.95 -8.03 5.94
CA GLY A 328 5.09 -9.40 6.43
C GLY A 328 5.17 -9.47 7.96
N THR A 329 5.34 -10.69 8.48
CA THR A 329 5.58 -10.94 9.90
C THR A 329 6.99 -10.57 10.34
N GLU A 330 7.93 -10.58 9.40
CA GLU A 330 9.34 -10.23 9.54
C GLU A 330 9.59 -8.73 9.29
N SER A 331 10.61 -8.18 9.96
CA SER A 331 11.07 -6.82 9.73
C SER A 331 11.99 -6.73 8.52
N LEU A 332 11.64 -5.84 7.58
CA LEU A 332 12.40 -5.59 6.37
C LEU A 332 12.99 -4.17 6.37
N ILE A 333 14.16 -4.04 5.76
CA ILE A 333 14.76 -2.75 5.45
C ILE A 333 15.06 -2.67 3.95
N ALA A 334 14.85 -1.50 3.36
CA ALA A 334 15.16 -1.25 1.96
C ALA A 334 15.85 0.09 1.81
N HIS A 335 16.70 0.21 0.79
CA HIS A 335 17.30 1.47 0.36
C HIS A 335 16.55 1.95 -0.89
N PRO A 336 15.63 2.92 -0.76
CA PRO A 336 14.73 3.31 -1.86
C PRO A 336 15.46 3.69 -3.15
N ALA A 337 16.56 4.43 -3.05
CA ALA A 337 17.29 4.92 -4.22
C ALA A 337 17.86 3.82 -5.12
N THR A 338 18.24 2.66 -4.57
CA THR A 338 18.83 1.53 -5.31
C THR A 338 17.90 0.33 -5.45
N MET A 339 16.73 0.35 -4.80
CA MET A 339 15.76 -0.77 -4.77
C MET A 339 14.39 -0.30 -5.28
N THR A 340 13.49 0.07 -4.41
CA THR A 340 12.07 0.32 -4.72
C THR A 340 11.83 1.47 -5.70
N HIS A 341 12.75 2.42 -5.83
CA HIS A 341 12.68 3.59 -6.72
C HIS A 341 13.86 3.66 -7.70
N ALA A 342 14.62 2.57 -7.86
CA ALA A 342 15.76 2.51 -8.78
C ALA A 342 15.37 2.78 -10.25
N SER A 343 14.12 2.52 -10.63
CA SER A 343 13.61 2.77 -11.98
C SER A 343 13.25 4.23 -12.26
N MET A 344 13.20 5.09 -11.24
CA MET A 344 13.00 6.54 -11.42
C MET A 344 14.29 7.22 -11.83
N ALA A 345 14.18 8.20 -12.73
CA ALA A 345 15.31 9.04 -13.08
C ALA A 345 15.85 9.80 -11.86
N PRO A 346 17.17 10.08 -11.77
CA PRO A 346 17.76 10.78 -10.63
C PRO A 346 17.06 12.10 -10.29
N GLU A 347 16.68 12.87 -11.31
CA GLU A 347 16.00 14.16 -11.17
C GLU A 347 14.58 13.97 -10.59
N ALA A 348 13.88 12.90 -10.98
CA ALA A 348 12.56 12.55 -10.44
C ALA A 348 12.67 12.12 -8.98
N ARG A 349 13.70 11.33 -8.60
CA ARG A 349 13.96 10.98 -7.20
C ARG A 349 14.26 12.22 -6.36
N ALA A 350 15.10 13.12 -6.85
CA ALA A 350 15.42 14.38 -6.18
C ALA A 350 14.17 15.25 -5.98
N CYS A 351 13.31 15.36 -6.99
CA CYS A 351 12.02 16.06 -6.91
C CYS A 351 11.09 15.42 -5.87
N ALA A 352 11.05 14.09 -5.81
CA ALA A 352 10.28 13.35 -4.81
C ALA A 352 10.89 13.44 -3.39
N GLY A 353 12.11 13.97 -3.24
CA GLY A 353 12.80 14.08 -1.94
C GLY A 353 13.45 12.77 -1.48
N ILE A 354 13.73 11.85 -2.41
CA ILE A 354 14.35 10.55 -2.10
C ILE A 354 15.88 10.73 -2.10
N ASP A 355 16.44 10.90 -0.90
CA ASP A 355 17.87 11.04 -0.66
C ASP A 355 18.59 9.67 -0.65
N ASP A 356 19.86 9.64 -1.05
CA ASP A 356 20.68 8.41 -1.05
C ASP A 356 21.04 7.92 0.39
N ARG A 357 20.69 8.68 1.43
CA ARG A 357 20.81 8.29 2.84
C ARG A 357 19.53 7.73 3.42
N LEU A 358 18.45 7.72 2.64
CA LEU A 358 17.14 7.29 3.07
C LEU A 358 17.04 5.77 3.16
N LEU A 359 16.56 5.29 4.30
CA LEU A 359 16.25 3.89 4.55
C LEU A 359 14.75 3.76 4.89
N ARG A 360 14.08 2.77 4.30
CA ARG A 360 12.68 2.46 4.57
C ARG A 360 12.59 1.16 5.37
N VAL A 361 11.84 1.18 6.46
CA VAL A 361 11.62 0.04 7.35
C VAL A 361 10.14 -0.39 7.29
N SER A 362 9.93 -1.69 7.12
CA SER A 362 8.67 -2.38 7.39
C SER A 362 8.84 -3.13 8.71
N VAL A 363 8.13 -2.70 9.75
CA VAL A 363 8.27 -3.29 11.09
C VAL A 363 7.42 -4.57 11.16
N GLY A 364 8.04 -5.66 11.58
CA GLY A 364 7.42 -6.97 11.75
C GLY A 364 6.85 -7.20 13.15
N LEU A 365 6.75 -8.49 13.53
CA LEU A 365 6.17 -8.94 14.79
C LEU A 365 7.21 -9.27 15.87
N GLU A 366 8.49 -9.12 15.58
CA GLU A 366 9.58 -9.37 16.51
C GLU A 366 9.44 -8.49 17.77
N HIS A 367 10.14 -8.85 18.82
CA HIS A 367 10.11 -8.05 20.03
C HIS A 367 10.75 -6.69 19.78
N VAL A 368 10.08 -5.61 20.20
CA VAL A 368 10.50 -4.23 19.89
C VAL A 368 11.89 -3.90 20.42
N ASP A 369 12.30 -4.49 21.56
CA ASP A 369 13.64 -4.25 22.11
C ASP A 369 14.74 -4.96 21.32
N ASP A 370 14.45 -6.13 20.71
CA ASP A 370 15.40 -6.80 19.81
C ASP A 370 15.57 -5.99 18.51
N LEU A 371 14.45 -5.48 17.96
CA LEU A 371 14.49 -4.57 16.79
C LEU A 371 15.29 -3.31 17.09
N TRP A 372 15.05 -2.69 18.24
CA TRP A 372 15.81 -1.50 18.63
C TRP A 372 17.29 -1.80 18.89
N ALA A 373 17.62 -2.90 19.54
CA ALA A 373 18.99 -3.32 19.77
C ALA A 373 19.76 -3.52 18.47
N ALA A 374 19.13 -4.14 17.45
CA ALA A 374 19.70 -4.29 16.11
C ALA A 374 19.96 -2.93 15.44
N LEU A 375 18.96 -2.04 15.42
CA LEU A 375 19.11 -0.69 14.87
C LEU A 375 20.19 0.12 15.61
N SER A 376 20.20 0.07 16.94
CA SER A 376 21.17 0.81 17.76
C SER A 376 22.61 0.35 17.50
N ARG A 377 22.85 -0.97 17.37
CA ARG A 377 24.17 -1.51 16.96
C ARG A 377 24.58 -1.01 15.58
N ALA A 378 23.66 -1.05 14.62
CA ALA A 378 23.93 -0.59 13.27
C ALA A 378 24.16 0.94 13.19
N LEU A 379 23.46 1.73 13.99
CA LEU A 379 23.71 3.17 14.10
C LEU A 379 25.08 3.49 14.76
N ALA A 380 25.55 2.63 15.66
CA ALA A 380 26.83 2.83 16.35
C ALA A 380 28.07 2.65 15.45
N VAL A 381 27.95 1.96 14.30
CA VAL A 381 29.06 1.83 13.33
C VAL A 381 29.23 3.10 12.47
N LEU A 382 28.24 4.00 12.48
CA LEU A 382 28.30 5.23 11.70
C LEU A 382 29.26 6.26 12.31
N PRO A 383 29.98 7.05 11.50
CA PRO A 383 30.84 8.12 12.02
C PRO A 383 30.00 9.17 12.75
N ALA A 384 30.56 9.74 13.82
CA ALA A 384 29.90 10.81 14.55
C ALA A 384 29.53 11.99 13.64
N PRO A 385 28.34 12.59 13.80
CA PRO A 385 27.93 13.73 12.98
C PRO A 385 28.91 14.90 13.04
N LYS A 386 29.30 15.45 11.89
CA LYS A 386 30.32 16.51 11.75
C LYS A 386 30.07 17.74 12.62
N GLN A 387 28.82 18.08 12.91
CA GLN A 387 28.47 19.25 13.75
C GLN A 387 28.82 19.08 15.25
N ARG A 388 28.89 17.84 15.76
CA ARG A 388 29.28 17.58 17.15
C ARG A 388 30.79 17.52 17.34
N ALA A 389 31.51 17.13 16.29
CA ALA A 389 32.97 17.20 16.29
C ALA A 389 33.46 18.66 16.42
N ALA A 390 32.81 19.59 15.72
CA ALA A 390 33.11 21.04 15.86
C ALA A 390 32.79 21.58 17.27
N ARG A 391 31.61 21.24 17.84
CA ARG A 391 31.24 21.68 19.23
C ARG A 391 32.09 21.03 20.31
N ARG A 392 32.57 19.77 20.15
CA ARG A 392 33.53 19.15 21.09
C ARG A 392 34.92 19.78 21.02
N LEU A 393 35.34 20.21 19.83
CA LEU A 393 36.59 20.94 19.63
C LEU A 393 36.53 22.39 20.19
N GLU A 394 35.36 23.04 20.14
CA GLU A 394 35.15 24.36 20.77
C GLU A 394 34.98 24.28 22.29
N ALA A 395 34.39 23.21 22.82
CA ALA A 395 34.27 22.98 24.26
C ALA A 395 35.56 22.47 24.92
N ALA A 396 36.54 22.04 24.12
CA ALA A 396 37.86 21.58 24.59
C ALA A 396 38.95 22.65 24.43
N LYS A 397 38.60 23.85 23.96
CA LYS A 397 39.43 25.06 23.95
C LYS A 397 38.96 26.03 25.04
#